data_a3d1d98c2d5367f285efbb502f50bc5c
#
_entry.id   a3d1d98c2d5367f285efbb502f50bc5c
#
_cell.length_a   1.000
_cell.length_b   1.000
_cell.length_c   1.000
_cell.angle_alpha   90.00
_cell.angle_beta   90.00
_cell.angle_gamma   90.00
#
_symmetry.space_group_name_H-M   'P 1'
#
loop_
_entity.id
_entity.type
_entity.pdbx_description
1 polymer ?
#
loop_
_entity_poly.entity_id
_entity_poly.type
_entity_poly.pdbx_seq_one_letter_code
_entity_poly.pdbx_strand_id
1 'polypeptide(L)'
;MRSLDVHTHVLPPELPRWSPIRLERAGECRARMQREDGTVFREIESNCWDPARRLKECDDAGVGVQVLSTVPVMFAYHLPAERGTDLARLLNDHLAALCAAQPRRFVGLGTLPLQSPSLAIRELERCRGLGLAGVQIGSHVNDWNLSEAALFDVFARAAELGAAVFVHPWDMMGEARMRKYWLPWLVGMPAEVSLAICSVIFGGVLERLPRLRIAFAHGGGAFPGTLGRIEHGFHARPDLVAVDNPHPPSAYLKRIYVDSLVHDARALRLVLELFGPERVALGSDYPFPLGESRPGALIDSLGLPAAVRDRLRSGTALEWLGRDAGDYDL
;
A
#
# COMPACT_ATOMS: atom_id res chain seq x y z
N MET A 1 -15.24 1.95 19.71
CA MET A 1 -15.06 2.47 18.34
C MET A 1 -14.38 1.38 17.52
N ARG A 2 -14.99 0.99 16.40
CA ARG A 2 -14.38 0.04 15.45
C ARG A 2 -13.24 0.75 14.69
N SER A 3 -12.32 -0.02 14.14
CA SER A 3 -11.15 0.52 13.43
C SER A 3 -11.32 0.51 11.91
N LEU A 4 -10.54 1.35 11.22
CA LEU A 4 -10.37 1.36 9.79
C LEU A 4 -8.97 0.86 9.44
N ASP A 5 -8.90 -0.27 8.75
CA ASP A 5 -7.66 -0.94 8.34
C ASP A 5 -7.29 -0.52 6.90
N VAL A 6 -6.18 0.22 6.75
CA VAL A 6 -5.77 0.78 5.45
C VAL A 6 -5.01 -0.21 4.57
N HIS A 7 -4.58 -1.35 5.11
CA HIS A 7 -3.68 -2.26 4.42
C HIS A 7 -4.25 -3.67 4.37
N THR A 8 -5.05 -3.95 3.34
CA THR A 8 -5.64 -5.28 3.13
C THR A 8 -5.68 -5.64 1.65
N HIS A 9 -5.66 -6.96 1.39
CA HIS A 9 -5.60 -7.49 0.03
C HIS A 9 -6.78 -8.38 -0.30
N VAL A 10 -7.23 -8.31 -1.55
CA VAL A 10 -8.32 -9.12 -2.09
C VAL A 10 -8.04 -9.49 -3.54
N LEU A 11 -8.59 -10.60 -4.00
CA LEU A 11 -8.58 -11.05 -5.39
C LEU A 11 -10.00 -11.36 -5.86
N PRO A 12 -10.28 -11.26 -7.17
CA PRO A 12 -11.44 -11.90 -7.76
C PRO A 12 -11.43 -13.42 -7.48
N PRO A 13 -12.60 -14.06 -7.33
CA PRO A 13 -12.68 -15.50 -7.12
C PRO A 13 -12.14 -16.32 -8.31
N GLU A 14 -12.07 -15.70 -9.47
CA GLU A 14 -11.53 -16.27 -10.71
C GLU A 14 -10.66 -15.22 -11.41
N LEU A 15 -9.57 -15.67 -12.00
CA LEU A 15 -8.67 -14.86 -12.81
C LEU A 15 -8.62 -15.41 -14.24
N PRO A 16 -8.48 -14.53 -15.26
CA PRO A 16 -8.35 -14.97 -16.65
C PRO A 16 -7.10 -15.84 -16.84
N ARG A 17 -7.13 -16.75 -17.81
CA ARG A 17 -6.01 -17.66 -18.12
C ARG A 17 -4.71 -16.94 -18.52
N TRP A 18 -4.82 -15.71 -18.99
CA TRP A 18 -3.69 -14.86 -19.39
C TRP A 18 -3.16 -13.98 -18.24
N SER A 19 -3.75 -14.08 -17.06
CA SER A 19 -3.26 -13.39 -15.86
C SER A 19 -1.89 -13.97 -15.44
N PRO A 20 -0.97 -13.14 -14.87
CA PRO A 20 0.34 -13.61 -14.39
C PRO A 20 0.23 -14.62 -13.24
N ILE A 21 -0.95 -14.68 -12.63
CA ILE A 21 -1.28 -15.65 -11.58
C ILE A 21 -2.57 -16.38 -11.97
N ARG A 22 -2.59 -17.69 -11.74
CA ARG A 22 -3.80 -18.53 -11.80
C ARG A 22 -4.21 -18.93 -10.40
N LEU A 23 -5.51 -19.03 -10.15
CA LEU A 23 -6.06 -19.56 -8.91
C LEU A 23 -6.48 -21.00 -9.11
N GLU A 24 -5.70 -21.93 -8.57
CA GLU A 24 -6.05 -23.36 -8.54
C GLU A 24 -6.76 -23.65 -7.21
N ARG A 25 -8.04 -24.03 -7.27
CA ARG A 25 -8.82 -24.39 -6.09
C ARG A 25 -8.29 -25.66 -5.45
N ALA A 26 -8.02 -25.62 -4.15
CA ALA A 26 -7.60 -26.75 -3.33
C ALA A 26 -8.66 -27.08 -2.25
N GLY A 27 -9.93 -27.07 -2.65
CA GLY A 27 -11.10 -27.24 -1.80
C GLY A 27 -11.95 -25.97 -1.71
N GLU A 28 -12.98 -25.97 -0.87
CA GLU A 28 -13.92 -24.86 -0.75
C GLU A 28 -13.27 -23.56 -0.21
N CYS A 29 -12.37 -23.69 0.75
CA CYS A 29 -11.79 -22.56 1.49
C CYS A 29 -10.33 -22.28 1.16
N ARG A 30 -9.71 -22.97 0.18
CA ARG A 30 -8.29 -22.82 -0.13
C ARG A 30 -8.04 -22.76 -1.62
N ALA A 31 -7.02 -22.00 -2.01
CA ALA A 31 -6.52 -21.96 -3.37
C ALA A 31 -4.99 -21.80 -3.38
N ARG A 32 -4.37 -22.22 -4.47
CA ARG A 32 -2.96 -21.94 -4.77
C ARG A 32 -2.89 -20.86 -5.83
N MET A 33 -2.09 -19.86 -5.57
CA MET A 33 -1.69 -18.88 -6.56
C MET A 33 -0.50 -19.45 -7.33
N GLN A 34 -0.71 -19.78 -8.61
CA GLN A 34 0.33 -20.35 -9.48
C GLN A 34 0.80 -19.32 -10.49
N ARG A 35 2.11 -19.25 -10.71
CA ARG A 35 2.73 -18.49 -11.80
C ARG A 35 2.54 -19.21 -13.13
N GLU A 36 2.87 -18.54 -14.24
CA GLU A 36 2.78 -19.11 -15.59
C GLU A 36 3.64 -20.37 -15.78
N ASP A 37 4.79 -20.44 -15.11
CA ASP A 37 5.68 -21.62 -15.12
C ASP A 37 5.19 -22.80 -14.27
N GLY A 38 4.01 -22.67 -13.64
CA GLY A 38 3.41 -23.68 -12.78
C GLY A 38 3.93 -23.69 -11.34
N THR A 39 4.89 -22.82 -11.00
CA THR A 39 5.36 -22.73 -9.60
C THR A 39 4.31 -22.09 -8.70
N VAL A 40 4.17 -22.64 -7.49
CA VAL A 40 3.26 -22.07 -6.49
C VAL A 40 3.89 -20.82 -5.91
N PHE A 41 3.25 -19.68 -6.14
CA PHE A 41 3.64 -18.42 -5.52
C PHE A 41 3.24 -18.39 -4.05
N ARG A 42 1.99 -18.76 -3.75
CA ARG A 42 1.44 -18.75 -2.38
C ARG A 42 0.17 -19.59 -2.30
N GLU A 43 -0.06 -20.19 -1.13
CA GLU A 43 -1.39 -20.70 -0.76
C GLU A 43 -2.19 -19.59 -0.07
N ILE A 44 -3.48 -19.50 -0.38
CA ILE A 44 -4.41 -18.51 0.17
C ILE A 44 -5.70 -19.17 0.63
N GLU A 45 -6.37 -18.53 1.56
CA GLU A 45 -7.67 -18.95 2.05
C GLU A 45 -8.81 -18.11 1.44
N SER A 46 -10.05 -18.57 1.62
CA SER A 46 -11.23 -17.94 1.00
C SER A 46 -11.47 -16.51 1.47
N ASN A 47 -10.95 -16.09 2.62
CA ASN A 47 -10.96 -14.68 3.05
C ASN A 47 -10.23 -13.73 2.07
N CYS A 48 -9.42 -14.26 1.16
CA CYS A 48 -8.81 -13.47 0.08
C CYS A 48 -9.79 -13.14 -1.07
N TRP A 49 -10.91 -13.89 -1.24
CA TRP A 49 -11.87 -13.68 -2.34
C TRP A 49 -13.36 -13.76 -1.92
N ASP A 50 -13.66 -14.20 -0.68
CA ASP A 50 -15.02 -14.30 -0.17
C ASP A 50 -15.32 -13.14 0.78
N PRO A 51 -16.15 -12.17 0.36
CA PRO A 51 -16.47 -11.02 1.20
C PRO A 51 -17.27 -11.38 2.45
N ALA A 52 -18.06 -12.45 2.44
CA ALA A 52 -18.85 -12.84 3.62
C ALA A 52 -17.93 -13.36 4.73
N ARG A 53 -16.96 -14.21 4.39
CA ARG A 53 -15.93 -14.67 5.34
C ARG A 53 -15.11 -13.49 5.85
N ARG A 54 -14.69 -12.59 4.97
CA ARG A 54 -13.92 -11.38 5.32
C ARG A 54 -14.67 -10.51 6.33
N LEU A 55 -15.95 -10.23 6.09
CA LEU A 55 -16.77 -9.41 6.99
C LEU A 55 -16.91 -10.05 8.38
N LYS A 56 -17.10 -11.36 8.43
CA LYS A 56 -17.15 -12.09 9.69
C LYS A 56 -15.84 -11.95 10.47
N GLU A 57 -14.69 -12.18 9.82
CA GLU A 57 -13.37 -12.05 10.44
C GLU A 57 -13.08 -10.59 10.89
N CYS A 58 -13.55 -9.59 10.13
CA CYS A 58 -13.50 -8.18 10.54
C CYS A 58 -14.31 -7.93 11.81
N ASP A 59 -15.54 -8.43 11.87
CA ASP A 59 -16.41 -8.25 13.05
C ASP A 59 -15.80 -8.90 14.28
N ASP A 60 -15.27 -10.11 14.14
CA ASP A 60 -14.57 -10.85 15.21
C ASP A 60 -13.32 -10.10 15.71
N ALA A 61 -12.64 -9.33 14.82
CA ALA A 61 -11.44 -8.56 15.13
C ALA A 61 -11.71 -7.09 15.54
N GLY A 62 -12.97 -6.64 15.51
CA GLY A 62 -13.34 -5.25 15.82
C GLY A 62 -12.94 -4.24 14.71
N VAL A 63 -12.75 -4.72 13.47
CA VAL A 63 -12.51 -3.90 12.30
C VAL A 63 -13.84 -3.52 11.66
N GLY A 64 -14.17 -2.23 11.65
CA GLY A 64 -15.39 -1.70 11.04
C GLY A 64 -15.26 -1.57 9.54
N VAL A 65 -14.12 -1.07 9.06
CA VAL A 65 -13.86 -0.77 7.66
C VAL A 65 -12.53 -1.35 7.22
N GLN A 66 -12.50 -1.94 6.03
CA GLN A 66 -11.25 -2.30 5.36
C GLN A 66 -11.07 -1.51 4.06
N VAL A 67 -9.83 -1.05 3.85
CA VAL A 67 -9.39 -0.54 2.56
C VAL A 67 -8.90 -1.72 1.72
N LEU A 68 -9.67 -2.06 0.70
CA LEU A 68 -9.38 -3.18 -0.19
C LEU A 68 -8.44 -2.75 -1.30
N SER A 69 -7.39 -3.53 -1.52
CA SER A 69 -6.49 -3.40 -2.66
C SER A 69 -6.15 -4.77 -3.24
N THR A 70 -5.61 -4.82 -4.45
CA THR A 70 -5.21 -6.10 -5.03
C THR A 70 -3.95 -6.66 -4.34
N VAL A 71 -3.73 -7.97 -4.49
CA VAL A 71 -2.45 -8.59 -4.05
C VAL A 71 -1.32 -8.06 -4.94
N PRO A 72 -0.18 -7.61 -4.38
CA PRO A 72 0.88 -6.91 -5.13
C PRO A 72 1.47 -7.66 -6.33
N VAL A 73 1.46 -9.01 -6.34
CA VAL A 73 1.84 -9.80 -7.52
C VAL A 73 1.01 -9.46 -8.77
N MET A 74 -0.14 -8.85 -8.59
CA MET A 74 -1.05 -8.44 -9.67
C MET A 74 -0.73 -7.05 -10.24
N PHE A 75 0.29 -6.33 -9.76
CA PHE A 75 0.76 -5.09 -10.41
C PHE A 75 1.25 -5.36 -11.82
N ALA A 76 1.98 -6.47 -12.02
CA ALA A 76 2.30 -7.04 -13.32
C ALA A 76 2.89 -6.04 -14.34
N TYR A 77 3.76 -5.13 -13.89
CA TYR A 77 4.35 -4.07 -14.72
C TYR A 77 5.24 -4.61 -15.85
N HIS A 78 5.66 -5.87 -15.79
CA HIS A 78 6.38 -6.56 -16.86
C HIS A 78 5.51 -6.91 -18.07
N LEU A 79 4.18 -6.85 -17.94
CA LEU A 79 3.27 -7.14 -19.05
C LEU A 79 3.27 -6.00 -20.09
N PRO A 80 2.94 -6.30 -21.37
CA PRO A 80 2.64 -5.25 -22.34
C PRO A 80 1.56 -4.31 -21.83
N ALA A 81 1.66 -3.03 -22.17
CA ALA A 81 0.82 -1.96 -21.61
C ALA A 81 -0.69 -2.23 -21.73
N GLU A 82 -1.14 -2.76 -22.85
CA GLU A 82 -2.55 -3.12 -23.10
C GLU A 82 -3.01 -4.24 -22.16
N ARG A 83 -2.18 -5.28 -22.00
CA ARG A 83 -2.47 -6.39 -21.10
C ARG A 83 -2.48 -5.96 -19.62
N GLY A 84 -1.52 -5.11 -19.24
CA GLY A 84 -1.52 -4.50 -17.90
C GLY A 84 -2.77 -3.67 -17.65
N THR A 85 -3.26 -2.96 -18.67
CA THR A 85 -4.49 -2.17 -18.59
C THR A 85 -5.72 -3.07 -18.45
N ASP A 86 -5.82 -4.13 -19.22
CA ASP A 86 -6.95 -5.08 -19.14
C ASP A 86 -6.99 -5.74 -17.76
N LEU A 87 -5.83 -6.11 -17.21
CA LEU A 87 -5.73 -6.67 -15.86
C LEU A 87 -6.14 -5.65 -14.81
N ALA A 88 -5.62 -4.42 -14.87
CA ALA A 88 -5.96 -3.35 -13.95
C ALA A 88 -7.47 -3.08 -13.93
N ARG A 89 -8.11 -2.99 -15.09
CA ARG A 89 -9.56 -2.79 -15.21
C ARG A 89 -10.35 -3.92 -14.56
N LEU A 90 -10.00 -5.17 -14.83
CA LEU A 90 -10.66 -6.32 -14.24
C LEU A 90 -10.59 -6.28 -12.69
N LEU A 91 -9.41 -6.00 -12.14
CA LEU A 91 -9.20 -5.91 -10.71
C LEU A 91 -9.96 -4.73 -10.10
N ASN A 92 -9.94 -3.57 -10.75
CA ASN A 92 -10.60 -2.35 -10.28
C ASN A 92 -12.12 -2.47 -10.34
N ASP A 93 -12.69 -3.12 -11.37
CA ASP A 93 -14.12 -3.38 -11.47
C ASP A 93 -14.58 -4.33 -10.35
N HIS A 94 -13.78 -5.34 -10.03
CA HIS A 94 -14.05 -6.21 -8.89
C HIS A 94 -14.05 -5.46 -7.57
N LEU A 95 -13.04 -4.61 -7.32
CA LEU A 95 -12.96 -3.77 -6.12
C LEU A 95 -14.17 -2.83 -6.01
N ALA A 96 -14.53 -2.17 -7.11
CA ALA A 96 -15.68 -1.27 -7.16
C ALA A 96 -16.99 -2.00 -6.83
N ALA A 97 -17.17 -3.21 -7.37
CA ALA A 97 -18.34 -4.04 -7.09
C ALA A 97 -18.42 -4.43 -5.60
N LEU A 98 -17.30 -4.81 -4.96
CA LEU A 98 -17.25 -5.10 -3.53
C LEU A 98 -17.61 -3.86 -2.68
N CYS A 99 -17.05 -2.71 -3.02
CA CYS A 99 -17.35 -1.45 -2.32
C CYS A 99 -18.81 -1.03 -2.49
N ALA A 100 -19.37 -1.18 -3.68
CA ALA A 100 -20.80 -0.88 -3.93
C ALA A 100 -21.75 -1.82 -3.17
N ALA A 101 -21.37 -3.10 -3.02
CA ALA A 101 -22.15 -4.07 -2.26
C ALA A 101 -22.09 -3.82 -0.74
N GLN A 102 -21.02 -3.23 -0.22
CA GLN A 102 -20.78 -3.00 1.21
C GLN A 102 -20.20 -1.59 1.44
N PRO A 103 -20.92 -0.51 1.09
CA PRO A 103 -20.36 0.85 1.03
C PRO A 103 -19.95 1.41 2.41
N ARG A 104 -20.51 0.88 3.50
CA ARG A 104 -20.15 1.28 4.87
C ARG A 104 -18.98 0.47 5.46
N ARG A 105 -18.57 -0.61 4.79
CA ARG A 105 -17.58 -1.58 5.27
C ARG A 105 -16.31 -1.62 4.44
N PHE A 106 -16.39 -1.26 3.15
CA PHE A 106 -15.27 -1.34 2.23
C PHE A 106 -14.99 -0.01 1.53
N VAL A 107 -13.71 0.32 1.44
CA VAL A 107 -13.16 1.40 0.63
C VAL A 107 -12.17 0.78 -0.35
N GLY A 108 -12.19 1.15 -1.63
CA GLY A 108 -11.31 0.56 -2.62
C GLY A 108 -10.13 1.46 -3.00
N LEU A 109 -8.96 0.83 -3.17
CA LEU A 109 -7.79 1.39 -3.86
C LEU A 109 -7.54 0.56 -5.12
N GLY A 110 -7.72 1.17 -6.29
CA GLY A 110 -7.47 0.51 -7.56
C GLY A 110 -5.99 0.24 -7.82
N THR A 111 -5.67 -0.43 -8.92
CA THR A 111 -4.30 -0.61 -9.41
C THR A 111 -4.14 0.02 -10.79
N LEU A 112 -2.91 0.37 -11.17
CA LEU A 112 -2.62 1.14 -12.39
C LEU A 112 -1.59 0.40 -13.25
N PRO A 113 -1.70 0.46 -14.60
CA PRO A 113 -0.68 -0.03 -15.52
C PRO A 113 0.47 0.99 -15.63
N LEU A 114 1.28 1.16 -14.56
CA LEU A 114 2.31 2.21 -14.46
C LEU A 114 3.44 2.09 -15.48
N GLN A 115 3.64 0.93 -16.10
CA GLN A 115 4.55 0.77 -17.24
C GLN A 115 4.14 1.60 -18.47
N SER A 116 2.91 2.16 -18.45
CA SER A 116 2.41 3.13 -19.43
C SER A 116 1.72 4.30 -18.72
N PRO A 117 2.45 5.38 -18.39
CA PRO A 117 1.91 6.50 -17.60
C PRO A 117 0.63 7.11 -18.18
N SER A 118 0.52 7.21 -19.50
CA SER A 118 -0.70 7.73 -20.15
C SER A 118 -1.92 6.82 -19.95
N LEU A 119 -1.74 5.50 -19.94
CA LEU A 119 -2.80 4.54 -19.62
C LEU A 119 -3.11 4.55 -18.13
N ALA A 120 -2.08 4.69 -17.29
CA ALA A 120 -2.23 4.80 -15.85
C ALA A 120 -3.07 6.03 -15.43
N ILE A 121 -2.86 7.17 -16.06
CA ILE A 121 -3.67 8.38 -15.81
C ILE A 121 -5.14 8.14 -16.17
N ARG A 122 -5.42 7.56 -17.34
CA ARG A 122 -6.81 7.24 -17.72
C ARG A 122 -7.48 6.25 -16.77
N GLU A 123 -6.73 5.25 -16.31
CA GLU A 123 -7.26 4.27 -15.37
C GLU A 123 -7.45 4.86 -13.96
N LEU A 124 -6.57 5.77 -13.52
CA LEU A 124 -6.74 6.53 -12.28
C LEU A 124 -8.03 7.36 -12.31
N GLU A 125 -8.29 8.07 -13.41
CA GLU A 125 -9.53 8.84 -13.61
C GLU A 125 -10.75 7.90 -13.57
N ARG A 126 -10.67 6.74 -14.22
CA ARG A 126 -11.73 5.74 -14.20
C ARG A 126 -11.97 5.20 -12.79
N CYS A 127 -10.92 4.89 -12.03
CA CYS A 127 -11.02 4.47 -10.63
C CYS A 127 -11.79 5.51 -9.78
N ARG A 128 -11.47 6.80 -9.94
CA ARG A 128 -12.19 7.87 -9.26
C ARG A 128 -13.66 7.93 -9.68
N GLY A 129 -13.95 7.75 -10.96
CA GLY A 129 -15.33 7.67 -11.50
C GLY A 129 -16.12 6.47 -10.96
N LEU A 130 -15.45 5.37 -10.65
CA LEU A 130 -16.04 4.18 -10.00
C LEU A 130 -16.26 4.34 -8.49
N GLY A 131 -15.86 5.47 -7.88
CA GLY A 131 -15.99 5.74 -6.45
C GLY A 131 -14.84 5.24 -5.59
N LEU A 132 -13.79 4.65 -6.18
CA LEU A 132 -12.58 4.24 -5.45
C LEU A 132 -11.89 5.47 -4.82
N ALA A 133 -11.33 5.32 -3.63
CA ALA A 133 -10.72 6.44 -2.89
C ALA A 133 -9.36 6.86 -3.48
N GLY A 134 -8.71 5.96 -4.19
CA GLY A 134 -7.40 6.16 -4.77
C GLY A 134 -6.85 4.88 -5.37
N VAL A 135 -5.54 4.70 -5.29
CA VAL A 135 -4.83 3.57 -5.91
C VAL A 135 -3.74 3.01 -5.02
N GLN A 136 -3.48 1.70 -5.15
CA GLN A 136 -2.28 1.04 -4.67
C GLN A 136 -1.31 0.82 -5.82
N ILE A 137 -0.04 1.14 -5.61
CA ILE A 137 1.03 1.02 -6.60
C ILE A 137 2.24 0.29 -6.01
N GLY A 138 3.10 -0.23 -6.88
CA GLY A 138 4.38 -0.82 -6.48
C GLY A 138 5.40 0.21 -6.00
N SER A 139 6.40 -0.26 -5.27
CA SER A 139 7.56 0.54 -4.81
C SER A 139 8.44 1.06 -5.97
N HIS A 140 8.33 0.43 -7.12
CA HIS A 140 9.01 0.77 -8.38
C HIS A 140 8.23 0.19 -9.57
N VAL A 141 8.60 0.56 -10.78
CA VAL A 141 7.99 0.06 -12.03
C VAL A 141 9.09 -0.49 -12.93
N ASN A 142 9.28 -1.80 -12.96
CA ASN A 142 10.41 -2.45 -13.60
C ASN A 142 11.75 -1.80 -13.11
N ASP A 143 12.53 -1.19 -13.99
CA ASP A 143 13.78 -0.51 -13.63
C ASP A 143 13.59 0.97 -13.18
N TRP A 144 12.34 1.47 -13.12
CA TRP A 144 12.05 2.84 -12.76
C TRP A 144 11.77 2.99 -11.28
N ASN A 145 12.53 3.83 -10.58
CA ASN A 145 12.14 4.29 -9.26
C ASN A 145 10.97 5.28 -9.35
N LEU A 146 10.29 5.53 -8.23
CA LEU A 146 9.13 6.44 -8.19
C LEU A 146 9.48 7.92 -8.50
N SER A 147 10.76 8.28 -8.53
CA SER A 147 11.26 9.59 -8.98
C SER A 147 11.36 9.72 -10.51
N GLU A 148 11.15 8.63 -11.28
CA GLU A 148 11.26 8.68 -12.73
C GLU A 148 10.33 9.73 -13.33
N ALA A 149 10.87 10.57 -14.21
CA ALA A 149 10.15 11.71 -14.80
C ALA A 149 8.83 11.28 -15.48
N ALA A 150 8.81 10.10 -16.09
CA ALA A 150 7.62 9.55 -16.74
C ALA A 150 6.45 9.31 -15.77
N LEU A 151 6.70 9.09 -14.47
CA LEU A 151 5.69 8.85 -13.46
C LEU A 151 5.14 10.14 -12.84
N PHE A 152 5.81 11.26 -13.03
CA PHE A 152 5.43 12.52 -12.37
C PHE A 152 4.00 12.95 -12.68
N ASP A 153 3.57 12.86 -13.94
CA ASP A 153 2.21 13.27 -14.35
C ASP A 153 1.12 12.38 -13.74
N VAL A 154 1.44 11.11 -13.44
CA VAL A 154 0.51 10.21 -12.71
C VAL A 154 0.31 10.72 -11.28
N PHE A 155 1.39 11.09 -10.57
CA PHE A 155 1.31 11.67 -9.23
C PHE A 155 0.63 13.04 -9.23
N ALA A 156 0.92 13.88 -10.23
CA ALA A 156 0.28 15.17 -10.39
C ALA A 156 -1.24 15.00 -10.56
N ARG A 157 -1.65 14.06 -11.42
CA ARG A 157 -3.07 13.76 -11.60
C ARG A 157 -3.73 13.18 -10.35
N ALA A 158 -3.04 12.34 -9.60
CA ALA A 158 -3.53 11.85 -8.31
C ALA A 158 -3.76 12.99 -7.31
N ALA A 159 -2.81 13.94 -7.23
CA ALA A 159 -2.93 15.12 -6.38
C ALA A 159 -4.09 16.03 -6.79
N GLU A 160 -4.32 16.24 -8.09
CA GLU A 160 -5.44 17.02 -8.63
C GLU A 160 -6.79 16.40 -8.30
N LEU A 161 -6.92 15.09 -8.46
CA LEU A 161 -8.13 14.33 -8.17
C LEU A 161 -8.36 14.10 -6.66
N GLY A 162 -7.39 14.49 -5.80
CA GLY A 162 -7.40 14.18 -4.39
C GLY A 162 -7.44 12.66 -4.14
N ALA A 163 -6.84 11.86 -5.02
CA ALA A 163 -6.76 10.43 -4.87
C ALA A 163 -5.69 10.05 -3.83
N ALA A 164 -6.00 9.11 -2.96
CA ALA A 164 -5.02 8.52 -2.06
C ALA A 164 -4.11 7.57 -2.85
N VAL A 165 -2.80 7.62 -2.59
CA VAL A 165 -1.80 6.72 -3.19
C VAL A 165 -1.19 5.88 -2.09
N PHE A 166 -1.29 4.54 -2.20
CA PHE A 166 -0.65 3.60 -1.30
C PHE A 166 0.48 2.89 -2.02
N VAL A 167 1.70 3.03 -1.53
CA VAL A 167 2.90 2.39 -2.09
C VAL A 167 3.19 1.11 -1.34
N HIS A 168 3.14 -0.02 -2.05
CA HIS A 168 3.40 -1.35 -1.50
C HIS A 168 4.66 -1.95 -2.14
N PRO A 169 5.55 -2.60 -1.37
CA PRO A 169 6.75 -3.24 -1.90
C PRO A 169 6.40 -4.41 -2.82
N TRP A 170 7.08 -4.50 -3.94
CA TRP A 170 6.97 -5.57 -4.90
C TRP A 170 8.29 -5.77 -5.65
N ASP A 171 8.55 -7.00 -6.12
CA ASP A 171 9.72 -7.36 -6.92
C ASP A 171 11.05 -6.90 -6.28
N MET A 172 11.31 -7.45 -5.08
CA MET A 172 12.33 -6.97 -4.16
C MET A 172 13.74 -7.05 -4.73
N MET A 173 14.50 -5.96 -4.57
CA MET A 173 15.90 -5.89 -4.98
C MET A 173 16.74 -7.05 -4.41
N GLY A 174 17.64 -7.60 -5.22
CA GLY A 174 18.59 -8.63 -4.78
C GLY A 174 17.97 -10.00 -4.50
N GLU A 175 16.82 -10.33 -5.06
CA GLU A 175 16.10 -11.61 -4.88
C GLU A 175 17.02 -12.84 -5.09
N ALA A 176 17.95 -12.77 -6.04
CA ALA A 176 18.89 -13.84 -6.30
C ALA A 176 19.74 -14.27 -5.08
N ARG A 177 19.97 -13.36 -4.13
CA ARG A 177 20.68 -13.62 -2.87
C ARG A 177 19.75 -13.99 -1.71
N MET A 178 18.43 -13.87 -1.89
CA MET A 178 17.42 -14.02 -0.84
C MET A 178 16.57 -15.29 -1.00
N ARG A 179 17.07 -16.32 -1.69
CA ARG A 179 16.32 -17.55 -2.03
C ARG A 179 15.90 -18.40 -0.84
N LYS A 180 16.48 -18.20 0.34
CA LYS A 180 16.20 -18.96 1.57
C LYS A 180 15.70 -18.05 2.67
N TYR A 181 15.12 -18.68 3.72
CA TYR A 181 14.73 -18.02 4.97
C TYR A 181 13.67 -16.92 4.79
N TRP A 182 12.90 -16.97 3.70
CA TRP A 182 11.86 -16.00 3.40
C TRP A 182 12.36 -14.55 3.33
N LEU A 183 13.65 -14.36 3.06
CA LEU A 183 14.34 -13.07 3.07
C LEU A 183 13.74 -12.00 2.13
N PRO A 184 13.13 -12.32 0.97
CA PRO A 184 12.46 -11.30 0.17
C PRO A 184 11.40 -10.54 0.97
N TRP A 185 10.61 -11.24 1.82
CA TRP A 185 9.61 -10.61 2.68
C TRP A 185 10.19 -9.98 3.93
N LEU A 186 11.20 -10.62 4.56
CA LEU A 186 11.75 -10.17 5.85
C LEU A 186 12.75 -9.01 5.71
N VAL A 187 13.49 -8.95 4.61
CA VAL A 187 14.55 -7.97 4.36
C VAL A 187 14.29 -7.15 3.09
N GLY A 188 13.89 -7.81 2.01
CA GLY A 188 13.65 -7.15 0.72
C GLY A 188 12.53 -6.13 0.78
N MET A 189 11.36 -6.50 1.31
CA MET A 189 10.23 -5.57 1.41
C MET A 189 10.54 -4.29 2.18
N PRO A 190 11.12 -4.34 3.41
CA PRO A 190 11.52 -3.12 4.11
C PRO A 190 12.53 -2.27 3.35
N ALA A 191 13.46 -2.89 2.61
CA ALA A 191 14.45 -2.17 1.79
C ALA A 191 13.79 -1.46 0.61
N GLU A 192 12.87 -2.12 -0.10
CA GLU A 192 12.11 -1.54 -1.21
C GLU A 192 11.29 -0.34 -0.79
N VAL A 193 10.57 -0.43 0.34
CA VAL A 193 9.81 0.72 0.86
C VAL A 193 10.74 1.89 1.18
N SER A 194 11.90 1.62 1.77
CA SER A 194 12.89 2.66 2.08
C SER A 194 13.41 3.34 0.80
N LEU A 195 13.72 2.56 -0.25
CA LEU A 195 14.13 3.09 -1.54
C LEU A 195 13.03 3.94 -2.18
N ALA A 196 11.78 3.47 -2.14
CA ALA A 196 10.63 4.19 -2.67
C ALA A 196 10.43 5.56 -1.98
N ILE A 197 10.52 5.61 -0.65
CA ILE A 197 10.44 6.88 0.11
C ILE A 197 11.59 7.81 -0.29
N CYS A 198 12.83 7.32 -0.31
CA CYS A 198 13.99 8.10 -0.72
C CYS A 198 13.83 8.64 -2.14
N SER A 199 13.37 7.83 -3.08
CA SER A 199 13.20 8.26 -4.48
C SER A 199 12.15 9.38 -4.60
N VAL A 200 11.03 9.28 -3.89
CA VAL A 200 9.98 10.32 -3.90
C VAL A 200 10.45 11.62 -3.25
N ILE A 201 11.26 11.53 -2.18
CA ILE A 201 11.82 12.72 -1.51
C ILE A 201 12.91 13.35 -2.37
N PHE A 202 13.95 12.60 -2.73
CA PHE A 202 15.10 13.14 -3.45
C PHE A 202 14.76 13.60 -4.86
N GLY A 203 13.85 12.89 -5.57
CA GLY A 203 13.34 13.32 -6.87
C GLY A 203 12.37 14.51 -6.83
N GLY A 204 12.15 15.12 -5.65
CA GLY A 204 11.35 16.33 -5.50
C GLY A 204 9.86 16.15 -5.80
N VAL A 205 9.33 14.92 -5.80
CA VAL A 205 7.91 14.65 -6.06
C VAL A 205 7.04 15.35 -5.01
N LEU A 206 7.39 15.19 -3.74
CA LEU A 206 6.65 15.83 -2.63
C LEU A 206 6.80 17.35 -2.64
N GLU A 207 7.97 17.88 -3.04
CA GLU A 207 8.19 19.33 -3.13
C GLU A 207 7.27 19.95 -4.18
N ARG A 208 7.25 19.37 -5.38
CA ARG A 208 6.45 19.86 -6.50
C ARG A 208 4.95 19.60 -6.35
N LEU A 209 4.55 18.57 -5.57
CA LEU A 209 3.16 18.16 -5.40
C LEU A 209 2.71 18.25 -3.92
N PRO A 210 2.53 19.46 -3.37
CA PRO A 210 2.20 19.67 -1.95
C PRO A 210 0.87 19.06 -1.51
N ARG A 211 -0.04 18.75 -2.43
CA ARG A 211 -1.34 18.15 -2.14
C ARG A 211 -1.39 16.64 -2.35
N LEU A 212 -0.29 16.01 -2.75
CA LEU A 212 -0.24 14.56 -2.94
C LEU A 212 -0.43 13.83 -1.60
N ARG A 213 -1.43 12.95 -1.54
CA ARG A 213 -1.71 12.10 -0.37
C ARG A 213 -1.09 10.73 -0.60
N ILE A 214 0.17 10.56 -0.20
CA ILE A 214 0.93 9.32 -0.40
C ILE A 214 1.19 8.62 0.92
N ALA A 215 0.93 7.33 0.98
CA ALA A 215 1.20 6.46 2.11
C ALA A 215 2.12 5.31 1.69
N PHE A 216 2.93 4.82 2.62
CA PHE A 216 3.86 3.71 2.40
C PHE A 216 3.58 2.58 3.39
N ALA A 217 3.61 1.36 2.88
CA ALA A 217 3.36 0.15 3.64
C ALA A 217 4.44 -0.13 4.70
N HIS A 218 4.10 -0.99 5.67
CA HIS A 218 5.01 -1.55 6.67
C HIS A 218 5.76 -0.49 7.50
N GLY A 219 5.03 0.54 7.95
CA GLY A 219 5.59 1.62 8.77
C GLY A 219 6.68 2.45 8.08
N GLY A 220 6.73 2.43 6.74
CA GLY A 220 7.81 3.03 5.98
C GLY A 220 9.04 2.13 5.82
N GLY A 221 8.91 0.83 6.10
CA GLY A 221 9.96 -0.17 5.93
C GLY A 221 11.21 0.09 6.79
N ALA A 222 12.38 0.08 6.17
CA ALA A 222 13.65 0.36 6.85
C ALA A 222 13.94 1.86 6.98
N PHE A 223 13.15 2.75 6.34
CA PHE A 223 13.41 4.18 6.32
C PHE A 223 13.46 4.81 7.72
N PRO A 224 12.53 4.55 8.65
CA PRO A 224 12.61 5.13 10.01
C PRO A 224 13.92 4.81 10.72
N GLY A 225 14.38 3.56 10.65
CA GLY A 225 15.62 3.11 11.30
C GLY A 225 16.91 3.61 10.62
N THR A 226 16.82 4.02 9.36
CA THR A 226 17.97 4.48 8.55
C THR A 226 17.96 6.00 8.31
N LEU A 227 16.93 6.71 8.75
CA LEU A 227 16.77 8.15 8.50
C LEU A 227 18.01 8.96 8.90
N GLY A 228 18.60 8.69 10.05
CA GLY A 228 19.81 9.41 10.48
C GLY A 228 21.00 9.28 9.52
N ARG A 229 21.17 8.11 8.89
CA ARG A 229 22.17 7.90 7.85
C ARG A 229 21.83 8.66 6.56
N ILE A 230 20.56 8.62 6.16
CA ILE A 230 20.05 9.28 4.94
C ILE A 230 20.21 10.81 5.08
N GLU A 231 19.81 11.37 6.23
CA GLU A 231 19.95 12.79 6.56
C GLU A 231 21.42 13.22 6.59
N HIS A 232 22.28 12.42 7.24
CA HIS A 232 23.71 12.69 7.26
C HIS A 232 24.31 12.68 5.85
N GLY A 233 23.93 11.73 5.00
CA GLY A 233 24.36 11.64 3.59
C GLY A 233 23.95 12.86 2.80
N PHE A 234 22.74 13.38 2.99
CA PHE A 234 22.24 14.60 2.36
C PHE A 234 23.15 15.80 2.64
N HIS A 235 23.56 15.99 3.91
CA HIS A 235 24.43 17.09 4.30
C HIS A 235 25.90 16.86 3.95
N ALA A 236 26.38 15.61 3.98
CA ALA A 236 27.78 15.29 3.69
C ALA A 236 28.11 15.35 2.18
N ARG A 237 27.15 15.01 1.32
CA ARG A 237 27.36 14.97 -0.14
C ARG A 237 26.15 15.57 -0.86
N PRO A 238 25.87 16.88 -0.65
CA PRO A 238 24.77 17.56 -1.34
C PRO A 238 24.93 17.55 -2.85
N ASP A 239 26.16 17.49 -3.33
CA ASP A 239 26.51 17.36 -4.77
C ASP A 239 25.97 16.06 -5.41
N LEU A 240 25.73 15.01 -4.62
CA LEU A 240 25.18 13.74 -5.09
C LEU A 240 23.70 13.53 -4.69
N VAL A 241 23.26 14.12 -3.59
CA VAL A 241 21.98 13.78 -2.98
C VAL A 241 20.95 14.91 -3.15
N ALA A 242 21.35 16.17 -3.08
CA ALA A 242 20.47 17.34 -3.23
C ALA A 242 20.35 17.80 -4.70
N VAL A 243 20.36 16.86 -5.65
CA VAL A 243 20.40 17.16 -7.09
C VAL A 243 19.07 17.72 -7.60
N ASP A 244 17.97 17.02 -7.28
CA ASP A 244 16.62 17.38 -7.74
C ASP A 244 15.76 18.02 -6.63
N ASN A 245 16.20 17.92 -5.37
CA ASN A 245 15.51 18.49 -4.23
C ASN A 245 16.51 19.08 -3.22
N PRO A 246 16.50 20.40 -2.98
CA PRO A 246 17.44 21.06 -2.09
C PRO A 246 17.08 20.93 -0.59
N HIS A 247 15.96 20.30 -0.25
CA HIS A 247 15.49 20.17 1.12
C HIS A 247 15.80 18.81 1.72
N PRO A 248 16.20 18.73 3.01
CA PRO A 248 16.57 17.48 3.65
C PRO A 248 15.35 16.55 3.86
N PRO A 249 15.59 15.23 3.96
CA PRO A 249 14.52 14.23 4.11
C PRO A 249 13.58 14.50 5.29
N SER A 250 14.10 15.00 6.40
CA SER A 250 13.31 15.34 7.60
C SER A 250 12.22 16.39 7.36
N ALA A 251 12.37 17.26 6.36
CA ALA A 251 11.37 18.25 5.96
C ALA A 251 10.05 17.62 5.46
N TYR A 252 10.09 16.35 5.03
CA TYR A 252 8.95 15.68 4.41
C TYR A 252 8.24 14.67 5.31
N LEU A 253 8.73 14.39 6.51
CA LEU A 253 8.17 13.38 7.42
C LEU A 253 6.68 13.61 7.73
N LYS A 254 6.27 14.87 7.89
CA LYS A 254 4.86 15.24 8.14
C LYS A 254 3.99 15.29 6.87
N ARG A 255 4.56 14.93 5.73
CA ARG A 255 3.86 14.89 4.42
C ARG A 255 3.66 13.47 3.90
N ILE A 256 4.27 12.49 4.56
CA ILE A 256 4.22 11.07 4.24
C ILE A 256 3.29 10.40 5.25
N TYR A 257 2.36 9.59 4.76
CA TYR A 257 1.61 8.66 5.60
C TYR A 257 2.28 7.30 5.61
N VAL A 258 2.13 6.55 6.70
CA VAL A 258 2.57 5.16 6.81
C VAL A 258 1.51 4.35 7.57
N ASP A 259 1.52 3.03 7.39
CA ASP A 259 0.72 2.17 8.25
C ASP A 259 1.42 1.84 9.59
N SER A 260 0.71 1.17 10.49
CA SER A 260 1.21 0.80 11.82
C SER A 260 1.85 -0.60 11.87
N LEU A 261 2.01 -1.26 10.71
CA LEU A 261 2.42 -2.66 10.63
C LEU A 261 3.94 -2.81 10.77
N VAL A 262 4.42 -2.83 12.00
CA VAL A 262 5.85 -2.93 12.34
C VAL A 262 6.18 -4.02 13.35
N HIS A 263 5.19 -4.74 13.88
CA HIS A 263 5.29 -5.92 14.76
C HIS A 263 6.06 -5.73 16.09
N ASP A 264 6.54 -4.53 16.40
CA ASP A 264 7.32 -4.24 17.61
C ASP A 264 6.92 -2.88 18.19
N ALA A 265 6.70 -2.82 19.52
CA ALA A 265 6.27 -1.60 20.20
C ALA A 265 7.31 -0.47 20.13
N ARG A 266 8.61 -0.78 20.12
CA ARG A 266 9.69 0.21 20.00
C ARG A 266 9.75 0.78 18.60
N ALA A 267 9.56 -0.09 17.59
CA ALA A 267 9.49 0.35 16.20
C ALA A 267 8.28 1.27 15.97
N LEU A 268 7.10 0.94 16.51
CA LEU A 268 5.92 1.81 16.38
C LEU A 268 6.11 3.14 17.13
N ARG A 269 6.78 3.16 18.29
CA ARG A 269 7.12 4.42 18.97
C ARG A 269 8.04 5.30 18.12
N LEU A 270 9.07 4.72 17.48
CA LEU A 270 9.96 5.44 16.56
C LEU A 270 9.17 6.03 15.38
N VAL A 271 8.29 5.23 14.76
CA VAL A 271 7.43 5.67 13.65
C VAL A 271 6.54 6.84 14.09
N LEU A 272 5.92 6.76 15.27
CA LEU A 272 5.09 7.82 15.82
C LEU A 272 5.90 9.09 16.16
N GLU A 273 7.13 8.97 16.66
CA GLU A 273 8.03 10.09 16.93
C GLU A 273 8.38 10.84 15.63
N LEU A 274 8.72 10.11 14.58
CA LEU A 274 9.15 10.68 13.31
C LEU A 274 7.98 11.29 12.52
N PHE A 275 6.93 10.50 12.26
CA PHE A 275 5.83 10.91 11.39
C PHE A 275 4.70 11.64 12.14
N GLY A 276 4.51 11.36 13.41
CA GLY A 276 3.38 11.85 14.22
C GLY A 276 2.12 11.02 14.03
N PRO A 277 1.19 11.05 15.00
CA PRO A 277 -0.05 10.27 14.93
C PRO A 277 -0.97 10.67 13.76
N GLU A 278 -0.81 11.89 13.22
CA GLU A 278 -1.54 12.39 12.05
C GLU A 278 -1.08 11.76 10.73
N ARG A 279 -0.01 10.98 10.74
CA ARG A 279 0.59 10.35 9.57
C ARG A 279 0.69 8.83 9.69
N VAL A 280 0.26 8.26 10.81
CA VAL A 280 0.26 6.81 11.03
C VAL A 280 -1.18 6.30 11.09
N ALA A 281 -1.54 5.37 10.22
CA ALA A 281 -2.84 4.74 10.16
C ALA A 281 -2.74 3.26 10.49
N LEU A 282 -3.76 2.67 11.11
CA LEU A 282 -3.82 1.23 11.32
C LEU A 282 -3.80 0.49 9.99
N GLY A 283 -2.86 -0.45 9.83
CA GLY A 283 -2.79 -1.38 8.70
C GLY A 283 -2.38 -2.76 9.17
N SER A 284 -2.94 -3.82 8.58
CA SER A 284 -2.76 -5.19 9.04
C SER A 284 -2.10 -6.14 8.05
N ASP A 285 -2.04 -5.84 6.76
CA ASP A 285 -1.65 -6.74 5.66
C ASP A 285 -2.54 -8.00 5.58
N TYR A 286 -3.80 -7.87 6.02
CA TYR A 286 -4.79 -8.95 5.96
C TYR A 286 -5.06 -9.37 4.49
N PRO A 287 -5.12 -10.67 4.15
CA PRO A 287 -5.16 -11.82 5.04
C PRO A 287 -3.85 -12.62 5.10
N PHE A 288 -2.71 -12.01 4.99
CA PHE A 288 -1.43 -12.70 4.84
C PHE A 288 -0.71 -13.03 6.14
N PRO A 289 0.19 -14.07 6.13
CA PRO A 289 0.84 -14.57 7.36
C PRO A 289 1.74 -13.58 8.08
N LEU A 290 2.31 -12.57 7.38
CA LEU A 290 3.05 -11.47 7.99
C LEU A 290 2.13 -10.33 8.45
N GLY A 291 0.81 -10.49 8.29
CA GLY A 291 -0.16 -9.53 8.77
C GLY A 291 -0.33 -9.55 10.28
N GLU A 292 -0.95 -8.51 10.81
CA GLU A 292 -1.36 -8.45 12.21
C GLU A 292 -2.66 -9.25 12.42
N SER A 293 -2.58 -10.38 13.09
CA SER A 293 -3.73 -11.28 13.32
C SER A 293 -4.84 -10.65 14.19
N ARG A 294 -4.49 -9.62 14.97
CA ARG A 294 -5.41 -8.82 15.77
C ARG A 294 -5.17 -7.34 15.47
N PRO A 295 -5.76 -6.80 14.38
CA PRO A 295 -5.51 -5.44 13.92
C PRO A 295 -5.71 -4.40 15.03
N GLY A 296 -4.68 -3.58 15.27
CA GLY A 296 -4.66 -2.57 16.32
C GLY A 296 -4.20 -3.04 17.70
N ALA A 297 -3.92 -4.33 17.91
CA ALA A 297 -3.42 -4.82 19.19
C ALA A 297 -2.07 -4.19 19.57
N LEU A 298 -1.18 -3.99 18.57
CA LEU A 298 0.08 -3.29 18.79
C LEU A 298 -0.12 -1.83 19.22
N ILE A 299 -1.05 -1.11 18.59
CA ILE A 299 -1.41 0.26 18.97
C ILE A 299 -1.92 0.30 20.42
N ASP A 300 -2.80 -0.61 20.79
CA ASP A 300 -3.36 -0.67 22.15
C ASP A 300 -2.30 -0.97 23.21
N SER A 301 -1.31 -1.79 22.87
CA SER A 301 -0.22 -2.17 23.78
C SER A 301 0.69 -0.98 24.18
N LEU A 302 0.66 0.12 23.43
CA LEU A 302 1.50 1.29 23.71
C LEU A 302 1.01 2.15 24.89
N GLY A 303 -0.24 1.97 25.35
CA GLY A 303 -0.81 2.78 26.42
C GLY A 303 -0.99 4.26 26.06
N LEU A 304 -1.28 4.55 24.77
CA LEU A 304 -1.43 5.91 24.26
C LEU A 304 -2.70 6.60 24.81
N PRO A 305 -2.72 7.94 24.90
CA PRO A 305 -3.95 8.70 25.17
C PRO A 305 -5.07 8.32 24.19
N ALA A 306 -6.32 8.31 24.65
CA ALA A 306 -7.46 7.89 23.84
C ALA A 306 -7.57 8.61 22.49
N ALA A 307 -7.39 9.94 22.49
CA ALA A 307 -7.43 10.76 21.27
C ALA A 307 -6.34 10.34 20.24
N VAL A 308 -5.14 9.99 20.71
CA VAL A 308 -4.06 9.51 19.84
C VAL A 308 -4.38 8.13 19.29
N ARG A 309 -4.84 7.22 20.15
CA ARG A 309 -5.25 5.88 19.74
C ARG A 309 -6.37 5.91 18.71
N ASP A 310 -7.42 6.73 18.91
CA ASP A 310 -8.55 6.87 17.99
C ASP A 310 -8.09 7.48 16.65
N ARG A 311 -7.12 8.40 16.70
CA ARG A 311 -6.49 8.96 15.51
C ARG A 311 -5.81 7.87 14.68
N LEU A 312 -5.00 7.01 15.30
CA LEU A 312 -4.31 5.91 14.65
C LEU A 312 -5.28 4.85 14.09
N ARG A 313 -6.35 4.54 14.85
CA ARG A 313 -7.29 3.49 14.49
C ARG A 313 -8.21 3.85 13.33
N SER A 314 -8.50 5.15 13.10
CA SER A 314 -9.41 5.56 12.02
C SER A 314 -9.18 6.98 11.51
N GLY A 315 -8.90 7.95 12.39
CA GLY A 315 -8.87 9.36 12.01
C GLY A 315 -7.84 9.70 10.92
N THR A 316 -6.63 9.17 11.03
CA THR A 316 -5.57 9.38 10.03
C THR A 316 -5.91 8.72 8.68
N ALA A 317 -6.50 7.53 8.73
CA ALA A 317 -6.97 6.84 7.52
C ALA A 317 -8.03 7.64 6.78
N LEU A 318 -9.04 8.17 7.49
CA LEU A 318 -10.11 9.00 6.91
C LEU A 318 -9.55 10.27 6.26
N GLU A 319 -8.61 10.95 6.92
CA GLU A 319 -7.96 12.14 6.38
C GLU A 319 -7.18 11.81 5.10
N TRP A 320 -6.35 10.75 5.14
CA TRP A 320 -5.59 10.31 3.98
C TRP A 320 -6.48 9.93 2.80
N LEU A 321 -7.57 9.20 3.04
CA LEU A 321 -8.54 8.79 2.02
C LEU A 321 -9.43 9.94 1.55
N GLY A 322 -9.54 11.04 2.32
CA GLY A 322 -10.49 12.12 2.08
C GLY A 322 -11.94 11.64 2.21
N ARG A 323 -12.24 10.94 3.30
CA ARG A 323 -13.56 10.37 3.58
C ARG A 323 -14.09 10.84 4.93
N ASP A 324 -15.40 10.85 5.07
CA ASP A 324 -16.10 11.21 6.31
C ASP A 324 -16.41 9.99 7.15
N ALA A 325 -16.23 10.10 8.48
CA ALA A 325 -16.52 9.01 9.40
C ALA A 325 -18.01 8.60 9.40
N GLY A 326 -18.92 9.55 9.14
CA GLY A 326 -20.35 9.29 9.08
C GLY A 326 -20.81 8.34 7.96
N ASP A 327 -19.95 8.14 6.95
CA ASP A 327 -20.24 7.24 5.83
C ASP A 327 -19.98 5.77 6.19
N TYR A 328 -19.37 5.46 7.34
CA TYR A 328 -18.81 4.15 7.67
C TYR A 328 -19.25 3.61 9.04
N ASP A 329 -19.09 2.31 9.24
CA ASP A 329 -19.40 1.59 10.48
C ASP A 329 -18.19 1.56 11.44
N LEU A 330 -17.76 2.75 11.93
CA LEU A 330 -16.60 2.98 12.80
C LEU A 330 -16.93 3.08 14.28
#